data_1ccf238094403e35cb1479cd83b177ea
#
_entry.id   1ccf238094403e35cb1479cd83b177ea
#
_cell.length_a   1.000
_cell.length_b   1.000
_cell.length_c   1.000
_cell.angle_alpha   90.00
_cell.angle_beta   90.00
_cell.angle_gamma   90.00
#
_symmetry.space_group_name_H-M   'P 1'
#
loop_
_entity.id
_entity.type
_entity.pdbx_description
1 polymer ?
#
loop_
_entity_poly.entity_id
_entity_poly.type
_entity_poly.pdbx_seq_one_letter_code
_entity_poly.pdbx_strand_id
1 'polypeptide(L)'
;MLRQLDRCLRDTKARRCAVVTEPGGLELASLLAESWPDLGVTVLTSEQSLEESHTQLTAAGPFDVLVDLTGAGAEQVTRWRRCFWHVRSGGRYLVADALTAGTDTDRTQGLWCYVAGLLDVPRPEEKPVGRQAQDDLQLAAALRSVQLDGATLVLGKRTEALPKTRERQIGTILQARPELGTVITTLPAAPLTSAATLEVNLHDYDKRFRPVFDNPPMALRAYRSVSCYPHQVAVSGGVLLPDTYRHYYGPRLQNRFLQEVAQDFARLKGAAARAEVRPLPGAYFYLDSEWPDHFGHTMTEQLSRLWALPAAQQAYPEVQGLILLRGEQQTISPFQQAIFAAAGVDQVVAVRGPVRADTLLAATPMLSNPDFMDARIAETWARVRDSLLAQAGDRDRPDRIFCSRRPSYKRVCHNIAEVEDLAREHGYTVVFPEDHDLPEQVAMFHHAQRIAGLAGSAMFTSALCQGPRDLLILSSESYTARNEYMIASVLGHRLEVIWCDADEKQPAVGWSGSAFSAGFTVDLARDGDRLRRWLDGY
;
A
#
# COMPACT_ATOMS: atom_id res chain seq x y z
N MET A 1 4.00 37.97 19.65
CA MET A 1 3.58 37.11 18.52
C MET A 1 3.44 37.86 17.20
N LEU A 2 2.57 38.88 17.03
CA LEU A 2 2.35 39.55 15.72
C LEU A 2 3.61 40.10 15.07
N ARG A 3 4.50 40.75 15.85
CA ARG A 3 5.78 41.25 15.33
C ARG A 3 6.69 40.14 14.79
N GLN A 4 6.66 38.97 15.42
CA GLN A 4 7.43 37.82 14.97
C GLN A 4 6.83 37.17 13.73
N LEU A 5 5.53 37.11 13.67
CA LEU A 5 4.83 36.64 12.48
C LEU A 5 5.16 37.52 11.26
N ASP A 6 5.04 38.86 11.41
CA ASP A 6 5.39 39.81 10.35
C ASP A 6 6.86 39.65 9.90
N ARG A 7 7.78 39.49 10.86
CA ARG A 7 9.18 39.20 10.56
C ARG A 7 9.35 37.88 9.80
N CYS A 8 8.68 36.79 10.24
CA CYS A 8 8.77 35.49 9.59
C CYS A 8 8.20 35.54 8.15
N LEU A 9 7.10 36.25 7.93
CA LEU A 9 6.51 36.43 6.60
C LEU A 9 7.48 37.16 5.66
N ARG A 10 8.12 38.22 6.14
CA ARG A 10 9.14 38.97 5.37
C ARG A 10 10.38 38.15 5.07
N ASP A 11 10.96 37.52 6.11
CA ASP A 11 12.19 36.72 6.01
C ASP A 11 12.03 35.53 5.04
N THR A 12 10.86 34.92 5.01
CA THR A 12 10.55 33.80 4.12
C THR A 12 10.03 34.22 2.75
N LYS A 13 9.73 35.50 2.55
CA LYS A 13 9.01 36.02 1.37
C LYS A 13 7.74 35.20 1.15
N ALA A 14 6.93 35.09 2.20
CA ALA A 14 5.83 34.17 2.28
C ALA A 14 4.77 34.46 1.21
N ARG A 15 4.31 33.40 0.58
CA ARG A 15 3.14 33.37 -0.33
C ARG A 15 2.00 32.50 0.20
N ARG A 16 2.32 31.57 1.13
CA ARG A 16 1.34 30.68 1.75
C ARG A 16 1.54 30.62 3.25
N CYS A 17 0.49 30.90 3.98
CA CYS A 17 0.44 30.82 5.44
C CYS A 17 -0.72 29.93 5.87
N ALA A 18 -0.48 29.05 6.85
CA ALA A 18 -1.55 28.36 7.54
C ALA A 18 -1.69 28.89 8.96
N VAL A 19 -2.92 29.00 9.45
CA VAL A 19 -3.25 29.42 10.80
C VAL A 19 -4.13 28.36 11.44
N VAL A 20 -3.68 27.83 12.58
CA VAL A 20 -4.49 26.93 13.42
C VAL A 20 -5.05 27.77 14.57
N THR A 21 -6.36 27.77 14.73
CA THR A 21 -7.07 28.62 15.70
C THR A 21 -8.21 27.85 16.38
N GLU A 22 -8.72 28.39 17.48
CA GLU A 22 -9.96 27.91 18.07
C GLU A 22 -11.14 28.17 17.15
N PRO A 23 -12.24 27.42 17.27
CA PRO A 23 -13.46 27.66 16.47
C PRO A 23 -13.94 29.12 16.61
N GLY A 24 -14.14 29.77 15.48
CA GLY A 24 -14.53 31.18 15.43
C GLY A 24 -13.38 32.21 15.50
N GLY A 25 -12.14 31.76 15.78
CA GLY A 25 -10.96 32.63 15.89
C GLY A 25 -10.37 33.05 14.53
N LEU A 26 -11.13 33.76 13.70
CA LEU A 26 -10.72 34.19 12.36
C LEU A 26 -9.96 35.52 12.31
N GLU A 27 -9.80 36.20 13.46
CA GLU A 27 -9.24 37.54 13.55
C GLU A 27 -7.84 37.67 12.94
N LEU A 28 -6.96 36.71 13.24
CA LEU A 28 -5.62 36.73 12.66
C LEU A 28 -5.62 36.49 11.16
N ALA A 29 -6.46 35.59 10.68
CA ALA A 29 -6.56 35.30 9.24
C ALA A 29 -7.09 36.52 8.47
N SER A 30 -8.09 37.22 9.02
CA SER A 30 -8.61 38.49 8.47
C SER A 30 -7.53 39.57 8.44
N LEU A 31 -6.82 39.74 9.54
CA LEU A 31 -5.71 40.71 9.63
C LEU A 31 -4.60 40.41 8.61
N LEU A 32 -4.28 39.14 8.40
CA LEU A 32 -3.29 38.74 7.41
C LEU A 32 -3.77 39.00 5.99
N ALA A 33 -5.02 38.73 5.69
CA ALA A 33 -5.60 39.02 4.37
C ALA A 33 -5.60 40.51 4.03
N GLU A 34 -5.86 41.36 5.03
CA GLU A 34 -5.78 42.82 4.89
C GLU A 34 -4.36 43.34 4.74
N SER A 35 -3.44 42.85 5.59
CA SER A 35 -2.05 43.37 5.65
C SER A 35 -1.14 42.78 4.56
N TRP A 36 -1.49 41.62 4.02
CA TRP A 36 -0.71 40.86 3.04
C TRP A 36 -1.63 40.33 1.93
N PRO A 37 -2.10 41.17 1.00
CA PRO A 37 -3.10 40.80 -0.01
C PRO A 37 -2.69 39.64 -0.93
N ASP A 38 -1.38 39.46 -1.17
CA ASP A 38 -0.83 38.38 -2.02
C ASP A 38 -0.57 37.07 -1.24
N LEU A 39 -0.86 37.04 0.07
CA LEU A 39 -0.66 35.89 0.91
C LEU A 39 -1.86 34.96 0.88
N GLY A 40 -1.70 33.76 0.35
CA GLY A 40 -2.71 32.70 0.48
C GLY A 40 -2.78 32.21 1.93
N VAL A 41 -3.89 32.48 2.60
CA VAL A 41 -4.10 32.06 4.01
C VAL A 41 -5.03 30.85 4.06
N THR A 42 -4.60 29.80 4.75
CA THR A 42 -5.39 28.59 5.04
C THR A 42 -5.68 28.55 6.53
N VAL A 43 -6.94 28.42 6.91
CA VAL A 43 -7.35 28.34 8.31
C VAL A 43 -7.77 26.93 8.67
N LEU A 44 -7.25 26.44 9.80
CA LEU A 44 -7.65 25.18 10.43
C LEU A 44 -8.19 25.48 11.82
N THR A 45 -9.10 24.64 12.31
CA THR A 45 -9.60 24.75 13.68
C THR A 45 -9.04 23.62 14.55
N SER A 46 -8.90 23.88 15.86
CA SER A 46 -8.44 22.89 16.83
C SER A 46 -9.34 21.65 16.93
N GLU A 47 -10.60 21.75 16.54
CA GLU A 47 -11.58 20.65 16.53
C GLU A 47 -11.38 19.67 15.37
N GLN A 48 -10.69 20.08 14.31
CA GLN A 48 -10.42 19.20 13.19
C GLN A 48 -9.54 18.02 13.63
N SER A 49 -9.89 16.84 13.18
CA SER A 49 -9.02 15.67 13.35
C SER A 49 -7.67 15.90 12.68
N LEU A 50 -6.63 15.22 13.16
CA LEU A 50 -5.29 15.29 12.55
C LEU A 50 -5.28 14.84 11.08
N GLU A 51 -6.22 13.98 10.69
CA GLU A 51 -6.36 13.53 9.30
C GLU A 51 -7.00 14.59 8.42
N GLU A 52 -8.04 15.25 8.87
CA GLU A 52 -8.67 16.38 8.16
C GLU A 52 -7.67 17.52 8.00
N SER A 53 -6.96 17.88 9.08
CA SER A 53 -5.89 18.88 9.04
C SER A 53 -4.80 18.50 8.04
N HIS A 54 -4.36 17.23 8.02
CA HIS A 54 -3.37 16.75 7.06
C HIS A 54 -3.88 16.87 5.62
N THR A 55 -5.14 16.52 5.37
CA THR A 55 -5.76 16.60 4.03
C THR A 55 -5.80 18.04 3.55
N GLN A 56 -6.29 18.97 4.39
CA GLN A 56 -6.41 20.38 4.03
C GLN A 56 -5.03 21.03 3.83
N LEU A 57 -4.06 20.73 4.71
CA LEU A 57 -2.70 21.25 4.59
C LEU A 57 -1.98 20.67 3.36
N THR A 58 -2.25 19.41 2.99
CA THR A 58 -1.68 18.81 1.77
C THR A 58 -2.29 19.44 0.52
N ALA A 59 -3.57 19.75 0.54
CA ALA A 59 -4.27 20.39 -0.57
C ALA A 59 -3.75 21.83 -0.81
N ALA A 60 -3.53 22.60 0.25
CA ALA A 60 -3.17 24.01 0.15
C ALA A 60 -1.65 24.30 0.18
N GLY A 61 -0.85 23.37 0.73
CA GLY A 61 0.59 23.56 0.96
C GLY A 61 1.49 23.33 -0.26
N PRO A 62 2.83 23.26 -0.04
CA PRO A 62 3.50 23.49 1.23
C PRO A 62 3.47 24.96 1.67
N PHE A 63 3.66 25.21 2.97
CA PHE A 63 3.55 26.53 3.55
C PHE A 63 4.91 27.17 3.84
N ASP A 64 5.00 28.47 3.66
CA ASP A 64 6.15 29.31 4.06
C ASP A 64 6.17 29.51 5.57
N VAL A 65 4.97 29.78 6.11
CA VAL A 65 4.76 30.00 7.54
C VAL A 65 3.51 29.22 7.98
N LEU A 66 3.60 28.59 9.14
CA LEU A 66 2.46 28.00 9.82
C LEU A 66 2.42 28.54 11.26
N VAL A 67 1.25 29.00 11.68
CA VAL A 67 1.01 29.59 13.01
C VAL A 67 0.02 28.73 13.76
N ASP A 68 0.39 28.28 14.97
CA ASP A 68 -0.49 27.55 15.88
C ASP A 68 -0.82 28.44 17.10
N LEU A 69 -2.08 28.83 17.19
CA LEU A 69 -2.61 29.70 18.24
C LEU A 69 -3.35 28.92 19.34
N THR A 70 -3.33 27.59 19.26
CA THR A 70 -4.28 26.77 20.01
C THR A 70 -3.59 25.77 20.91
N GLY A 71 -4.32 25.40 21.96
CA GLY A 71 -3.95 24.33 22.88
C GLY A 71 -2.72 24.63 23.75
N ALA A 72 -2.40 23.68 24.60
CA ALA A 72 -1.24 23.67 25.45
C ALA A 72 -0.76 22.23 25.70
N GLY A 73 0.46 22.07 26.22
CA GLY A 73 0.97 20.76 26.63
C GLY A 73 0.98 19.70 25.53
N ALA A 74 0.45 18.54 25.83
CA ALA A 74 0.51 17.35 24.94
C ALA A 74 -0.23 17.53 23.61
N GLU A 75 -1.31 18.29 23.58
CA GLU A 75 -2.08 18.56 22.36
C GLU A 75 -1.26 19.38 21.36
N GLN A 76 -0.61 20.44 21.86
CA GLN A 76 0.25 21.30 21.09
C GLN A 76 1.46 20.53 20.53
N VAL A 77 2.07 19.64 21.33
CA VAL A 77 3.15 18.74 20.90
C VAL A 77 2.65 17.80 19.79
N THR A 78 1.49 17.19 19.98
CA THR A 78 0.90 16.25 19.01
C THR A 78 0.63 16.94 17.68
N ARG A 79 0.04 18.14 17.71
CA ARG A 79 -0.25 18.92 16.50
C ARG A 79 1.03 19.37 15.82
N TRP A 80 2.00 19.88 16.58
CA TRP A 80 3.29 20.27 16.03
C TRP A 80 3.99 19.11 15.32
N ARG A 81 4.06 17.94 15.93
CA ARG A 81 4.68 16.74 15.34
C ARG A 81 4.07 16.36 13.99
N ARG A 82 2.81 16.70 13.74
CA ARG A 82 2.09 16.40 12.50
C ARG A 82 2.15 17.56 11.50
N CYS A 83 1.91 18.78 11.95
CA CYS A 83 1.78 19.94 11.08
C CYS A 83 3.13 20.55 10.65
N PHE A 84 4.20 20.40 11.45
CA PHE A 84 5.54 20.92 11.12
C PHE A 84 6.06 20.46 9.75
N TRP A 85 5.69 19.26 9.35
CA TRP A 85 6.13 18.70 8.09
C TRP A 85 5.51 19.38 6.86
N HIS A 86 4.37 20.05 7.01
CA HIS A 86 3.74 20.85 5.94
C HIS A 86 4.44 22.18 5.67
N VAL A 87 5.31 22.63 6.57
CA VAL A 87 6.17 23.78 6.31
C VAL A 87 7.26 23.38 5.32
N ARG A 88 7.54 24.20 4.30
CA ARG A 88 8.63 23.93 3.34
C ARG A 88 10.01 24.07 3.97
N SER A 89 11.06 23.62 3.31
CA SER A 89 12.44 23.92 3.71
C SER A 89 12.68 25.44 3.70
N GLY A 90 13.34 25.95 4.73
CA GLY A 90 13.53 27.38 4.93
C GLY A 90 12.34 28.12 5.55
N GLY A 91 11.18 27.49 5.64
CA GLY A 91 9.97 28.05 6.25
C GLY A 91 10.02 28.07 7.79
N ARG A 92 8.95 28.56 8.41
CA ARG A 92 8.82 28.77 9.85
C ARG A 92 7.52 28.20 10.39
N TYR A 93 7.60 27.62 11.57
CA TYR A 93 6.44 27.21 12.37
C TYR A 93 6.43 28.04 13.66
N LEU A 94 5.36 28.80 13.90
CA LEU A 94 5.19 29.65 15.07
C LEU A 94 4.17 29.02 16.00
N VAL A 95 4.43 29.03 17.27
CA VAL A 95 3.51 28.53 18.30
C VAL A 95 3.34 29.61 19.36
N ALA A 96 2.09 29.99 19.63
CA ALA A 96 1.75 30.85 20.75
C ALA A 96 1.74 30.03 22.04
N ASP A 97 2.04 30.68 23.15
CA ASP A 97 1.97 30.10 24.50
C ASP A 97 2.72 28.76 24.69
N ALA A 98 3.83 28.60 24.00
CA ALA A 98 4.64 27.36 23.98
C ALA A 98 5.22 26.96 25.35
N LEU A 99 5.20 27.85 26.33
CA LEU A 99 5.68 27.62 27.71
C LEU A 99 4.58 27.06 28.62
N THR A 100 3.32 27.16 28.21
CA THR A 100 2.19 26.74 29.04
C THR A 100 2.14 25.21 29.09
N ALA A 101 2.26 24.65 30.31
CA ALA A 101 2.01 23.25 30.56
C ALA A 101 0.49 22.99 30.54
N GLY A 102 0.08 21.82 30.06
CA GLY A 102 -1.34 21.41 30.13
C GLY A 102 -1.81 21.26 31.58
N THR A 103 -3.11 21.27 31.75
CA THR A 103 -3.77 21.16 33.08
C THR A 103 -3.69 19.77 33.69
N ASP A 104 -3.19 18.78 32.97
CA ASP A 104 -3.05 17.41 33.44
C ASP A 104 -1.77 17.25 34.26
N THR A 105 -1.91 16.81 35.50
CA THR A 105 -0.84 16.74 36.50
C THR A 105 0.21 15.67 36.21
N ASP A 106 0.04 14.88 35.17
CA ASP A 106 0.94 13.77 34.85
C ASP A 106 1.70 14.01 33.51
N ARG A 107 2.87 14.68 33.60
CA ARG A 107 3.94 14.70 32.57
C ARG A 107 3.75 15.54 31.30
N THR A 108 2.90 16.49 31.22
CA THR A 108 2.80 17.35 30.04
C THR A 108 3.75 18.54 30.12
N GLN A 109 5.01 18.30 29.79
CA GLN A 109 5.93 19.37 29.45
C GLN A 109 5.34 20.14 28.27
N GLY A 110 5.33 21.48 28.33
CA GLY A 110 4.95 22.32 27.21
C GLY A 110 5.83 22.04 25.98
N LEU A 111 5.40 22.49 24.81
CA LEU A 111 6.11 22.24 23.55
C LEU A 111 7.58 22.67 23.60
N TRP A 112 7.90 23.75 24.32
CA TRP A 112 9.28 24.19 24.53
C TRP A 112 10.15 23.09 25.16
N CYS A 113 9.69 22.48 26.26
CA CYS A 113 10.44 21.42 26.94
C CYS A 113 10.62 20.19 26.04
N TYR A 114 9.59 19.84 25.27
CA TYR A 114 9.69 18.73 24.31
C TYR A 114 10.73 19.02 23.22
N VAL A 115 10.69 20.22 22.60
CA VAL A 115 11.66 20.64 21.58
C VAL A 115 13.07 20.73 22.15
N ALA A 116 13.23 21.27 23.36
CA ALA A 116 14.54 21.32 24.04
C ALA A 116 15.10 19.90 24.27
N GLY A 117 14.24 18.97 24.71
CA GLY A 117 14.62 17.57 24.84
C GLY A 117 15.07 16.91 23.53
N LEU A 118 14.46 17.25 22.40
CA LEU A 118 14.90 16.76 21.08
C LEU A 118 16.31 17.25 20.69
N LEU A 119 16.72 18.42 21.17
CA LEU A 119 18.03 19.00 20.86
C LEU A 119 19.14 18.45 21.76
N ASP A 120 18.78 17.93 22.94
CA ASP A 120 19.73 17.41 23.94
C ASP A 120 20.03 15.90 23.76
N VAL A 121 19.28 15.21 22.90
CA VAL A 121 19.52 13.79 22.65
C VAL A 121 20.80 13.59 21.84
N PRO A 122 21.83 12.91 22.37
CA PRO A 122 22.98 12.50 21.59
C PRO A 122 22.50 11.68 20.38
N ARG A 123 23.13 11.85 19.21
CA ARG A 123 22.81 10.99 18.07
C ARG A 123 23.15 9.55 18.46
N PRO A 124 22.17 8.66 18.57
CA PRO A 124 22.45 7.30 18.99
C PRO A 124 23.36 6.61 17.97
N GLU A 125 24.35 5.89 18.46
CA GLU A 125 25.21 5.03 17.62
C GLU A 125 24.38 3.91 16.98
N GLU A 126 23.33 3.44 17.68
CA GLU A 126 22.38 2.44 17.19
C GLU A 126 21.03 3.07 16.78
N LYS A 127 20.33 2.40 15.88
CA LYS A 127 18.98 2.82 15.51
C LYS A 127 18.06 2.76 16.72
N PRO A 128 17.31 3.83 17.04
CA PRO A 128 16.44 3.84 18.19
C PRO A 128 15.37 2.76 18.07
N VAL A 129 15.11 2.11 19.18
CA VAL A 129 14.04 1.10 19.29
C VAL A 129 12.71 1.82 19.47
N GLY A 130 11.74 1.50 18.61
CA GLY A 130 10.41 2.07 18.64
C GLY A 130 10.20 3.25 17.67
N ARG A 131 8.95 3.39 17.23
CA ARG A 131 8.56 4.36 16.20
C ARG A 131 8.67 5.81 16.66
N GLN A 132 8.20 6.08 17.87
CA GLN A 132 8.21 7.44 18.38
C GLN A 132 9.62 8.02 18.44
N ALA A 133 10.58 7.23 18.93
CA ALA A 133 11.98 7.64 18.99
C ALA A 133 12.57 7.86 17.58
N GLN A 134 12.17 7.06 16.59
CA GLN A 134 12.57 7.27 15.19
C GLN A 134 11.97 8.57 14.61
N ASP A 135 10.69 8.82 14.84
CA ASP A 135 10.02 10.06 14.39
C ASP A 135 10.64 11.29 15.07
N ASP A 136 11.00 11.21 16.36
CA ASP A 136 11.64 12.26 17.12
C ASP A 136 13.04 12.61 16.58
N LEU A 137 13.84 11.61 16.22
CA LEU A 137 15.10 11.83 15.52
C LEU A 137 14.93 12.54 14.18
N GLN A 138 13.89 12.18 13.41
CA GLN A 138 13.61 12.84 12.14
C GLN A 138 13.19 14.32 12.37
N LEU A 139 12.39 14.60 13.41
CA LEU A 139 12.03 15.95 13.80
C LEU A 139 13.25 16.78 14.20
N ALA A 140 14.11 16.27 15.10
CA ALA A 140 15.35 16.91 15.50
C ALA A 140 16.25 17.22 14.28
N ALA A 141 16.40 16.25 13.37
CA ALA A 141 17.16 16.43 12.13
C ALA A 141 16.54 17.46 11.18
N ALA A 142 15.23 17.68 11.24
CA ALA A 142 14.51 18.64 10.39
C ALA A 142 14.54 20.07 10.93
N LEU A 143 14.85 20.27 12.21
CA LEU A 143 14.98 21.60 12.81
C LEU A 143 16.25 22.31 12.30
N ARG A 144 16.07 23.54 11.83
CA ARG A 144 17.13 24.46 11.42
C ARG A 144 17.49 25.44 12.53
N SER A 145 16.47 25.97 13.18
CA SER A 145 16.60 26.96 14.25
C SER A 145 15.44 26.85 15.21
N VAL A 146 15.72 27.16 16.47
CA VAL A 146 14.73 27.24 17.54
C VAL A 146 14.92 28.59 18.19
N GLN A 147 13.89 29.41 18.28
CA GLN A 147 13.92 30.76 18.89
C GLN A 147 12.73 30.90 19.81
N LEU A 148 12.96 31.31 21.03
CA LEU A 148 11.92 31.64 22.00
C LEU A 148 11.98 33.14 22.28
N ASP A 149 10.85 33.83 22.13
CA ASP A 149 10.69 35.23 22.42
C ASP A 149 9.40 35.44 23.23
N GLY A 150 9.56 35.71 24.51
CA GLY A 150 8.48 35.62 25.47
C GLY A 150 7.92 34.20 25.50
N ALA A 151 6.61 34.04 25.30
CA ALA A 151 5.94 32.75 25.21
C ALA A 151 5.81 32.22 23.78
N THR A 152 6.30 32.96 22.76
CA THR A 152 6.20 32.54 21.34
C THR A 152 7.44 31.74 20.94
N LEU A 153 7.22 30.52 20.46
CA LEU A 153 8.26 29.66 19.91
C LEU A 153 8.26 29.72 18.39
N VAL A 154 9.41 29.98 17.78
CA VAL A 154 9.62 30.00 16.33
C VAL A 154 10.59 28.91 15.93
N LEU A 155 10.12 27.98 15.12
CA LEU A 155 10.85 26.81 14.66
C LEU A 155 11.14 26.90 13.16
N GLY A 156 12.41 26.93 12.79
CA GLY A 156 12.83 26.91 11.39
C GLY A 156 13.02 25.49 10.89
N LYS A 157 12.59 25.21 9.65
CA LYS A 157 12.74 23.90 9.01
C LYS A 157 13.87 23.89 7.98
N ARG A 158 14.64 22.80 7.93
CA ARG A 158 15.74 22.66 6.96
C ARG A 158 15.51 21.65 5.86
N THR A 159 14.59 20.69 6.03
CA THR A 159 14.47 19.54 5.12
C THR A 159 13.09 19.41 4.52
N GLU A 160 13.02 18.99 3.26
CA GLU A 160 11.75 18.65 2.63
C GLU A 160 11.26 17.25 3.04
N ALA A 161 9.95 17.06 3.00
CA ALA A 161 9.29 15.79 3.12
C ALA A 161 8.03 15.81 2.26
N LEU A 162 7.68 14.69 1.66
CA LEU A 162 6.51 14.54 0.83
C LEU A 162 5.34 14.05 1.70
N PRO A 163 4.19 14.75 1.71
CA PRO A 163 2.99 14.25 2.36
C PRO A 163 2.48 13.00 1.65
N LYS A 164 2.08 12.02 2.43
CA LYS A 164 1.44 10.79 1.97
C LYS A 164 -0.07 11.03 1.87
N THR A 165 -0.68 10.55 0.83
CA THR A 165 -2.14 10.64 0.68
C THR A 165 -2.78 9.27 0.75
N ARG A 166 -3.97 9.21 1.35
CA ARG A 166 -4.81 8.03 1.42
C ARG A 166 -5.87 8.05 0.31
N GLU A 167 -6.38 6.88 -0.04
CA GLU A 167 -7.48 6.74 -1.00
C GLU A 167 -8.66 7.69 -0.70
N ARG A 168 -9.07 7.79 0.57
CA ARG A 168 -10.18 8.64 0.99
C ARG A 168 -9.88 10.15 0.99
N GLN A 169 -8.61 10.54 0.91
CA GLN A 169 -8.17 11.95 0.91
C GLN A 169 -7.95 12.50 -0.49
N ILE A 170 -7.51 11.65 -1.42
CA ILE A 170 -7.02 12.11 -2.71
C ILE A 170 -8.11 12.81 -3.54
N GLY A 171 -9.38 12.39 -3.41
CA GLY A 171 -10.50 13.07 -4.09
C GLY A 171 -10.62 14.53 -3.70
N THR A 172 -10.59 14.85 -2.41
CA THR A 172 -10.61 16.23 -1.87
C THR A 172 -9.38 17.03 -2.34
N ILE A 173 -8.20 16.41 -2.34
CA ILE A 173 -6.97 17.06 -2.81
C ILE A 173 -7.05 17.40 -4.29
N LEU A 174 -7.56 16.49 -5.13
CA LEU A 174 -7.73 16.75 -6.57
C LEU A 174 -8.79 17.83 -6.85
N GLN A 175 -9.84 17.92 -6.03
CA GLN A 175 -10.82 19.02 -6.14
C GLN A 175 -10.18 20.39 -5.84
N ALA A 176 -9.32 20.46 -4.83
CA ALA A 176 -8.60 21.67 -4.45
C ALA A 176 -7.44 22.00 -5.39
N ARG A 177 -6.85 20.96 -6.03
CA ARG A 177 -5.69 21.05 -6.92
C ARG A 177 -5.94 20.35 -8.25
N PRO A 178 -6.81 20.91 -9.11
CA PRO A 178 -7.19 20.26 -10.38
C PRO A 178 -6.02 20.13 -11.37
N GLU A 179 -4.94 20.88 -11.15
CA GLU A 179 -3.71 20.74 -11.92
C GLU A 179 -3.01 19.38 -11.68
N LEU A 180 -3.28 18.70 -10.56
CA LEU A 180 -2.71 17.39 -10.26
C LEU A 180 -3.43 16.25 -10.99
N GLY A 181 -4.68 16.45 -11.38
CA GLY A 181 -5.45 15.41 -12.06
C GLY A 181 -6.95 15.48 -11.78
N THR A 182 -7.64 14.41 -12.15
CA THR A 182 -9.08 14.27 -11.98
C THR A 182 -9.48 12.82 -11.72
N VAL A 183 -10.66 12.61 -11.15
CA VAL A 183 -11.31 11.31 -11.07
C VAL A 183 -12.08 11.07 -12.38
N ILE A 184 -11.80 9.95 -13.05
CA ILE A 184 -12.48 9.56 -14.30
C ILE A 184 -13.79 8.84 -14.00
N THR A 185 -13.72 7.84 -13.14
CA THR A 185 -14.90 7.05 -12.74
C THR A 185 -14.73 6.50 -11.33
N THR A 186 -15.85 6.18 -10.70
CA THR A 186 -15.89 5.56 -9.37
C THR A 186 -16.84 4.38 -9.36
N LEU A 187 -16.50 3.37 -8.56
CA LEU A 187 -17.42 2.29 -8.20
C LEU A 187 -17.79 2.48 -6.72
N PRO A 188 -19.08 2.33 -6.37
CA PRO A 188 -19.49 2.44 -4.97
C PRO A 188 -18.89 1.32 -4.11
N ALA A 189 -18.80 1.59 -2.82
CA ALA A 189 -18.51 0.57 -1.82
C ALA A 189 -19.52 -0.57 -1.94
N ALA A 190 -19.03 -1.81 -1.90
CA ALA A 190 -19.88 -3.00 -2.01
C ALA A 190 -19.29 -4.10 -1.11
N PRO A 191 -19.88 -4.40 0.05
CA PRO A 191 -19.39 -5.45 0.92
C PRO A 191 -19.50 -6.81 0.20
N LEU A 192 -18.52 -7.68 0.43
CA LEU A 192 -18.53 -9.07 -0.05
C LEU A 192 -18.73 -10.00 1.14
N THR A 193 -19.82 -10.75 1.14
CA THR A 193 -19.95 -11.94 1.98
C THR A 193 -19.24 -13.10 1.26
N SER A 194 -18.34 -13.79 1.96
CA SER A 194 -17.61 -14.93 1.40
C SER A 194 -18.57 -16.00 0.90
N ALA A 195 -18.40 -16.39 -0.36
CA ALA A 195 -19.11 -17.54 -0.94
C ALA A 195 -18.35 -18.86 -0.72
N ALA A 196 -17.14 -18.83 -0.15
CA ALA A 196 -16.34 -20.01 0.11
C ALA A 196 -16.93 -20.88 1.21
N THR A 197 -16.91 -22.20 1.03
CA THR A 197 -16.98 -23.13 2.13
C THR A 197 -15.55 -23.37 2.64
N LEU A 198 -15.34 -23.25 3.94
CA LEU A 198 -14.00 -23.36 4.53
C LEU A 198 -13.96 -24.45 5.60
N GLU A 199 -13.02 -25.36 5.47
CA GLU A 199 -12.66 -26.32 6.49
C GLU A 199 -11.18 -26.21 6.85
N VAL A 200 -10.83 -26.37 8.12
CA VAL A 200 -9.45 -26.31 8.64
C VAL A 200 -9.22 -27.42 9.65
N ASN A 201 -7.97 -27.89 9.76
CA ASN A 201 -7.59 -28.91 10.73
C ASN A 201 -7.39 -28.36 12.16
N LEU A 202 -7.10 -27.07 12.30
CA LEU A 202 -6.85 -26.39 13.56
C LEU A 202 -7.87 -25.28 13.78
N HIS A 203 -8.79 -25.47 14.74
CA HIS A 203 -9.92 -24.55 15.00
C HIS A 203 -9.47 -23.10 15.31
N ASP A 204 -8.32 -22.91 15.93
CA ASP A 204 -7.83 -21.56 16.28
C ASP A 204 -7.51 -20.70 15.06
N TYR A 205 -7.34 -21.31 13.88
CA TYR A 205 -7.05 -20.61 12.65
C TYR A 205 -8.30 -20.12 11.91
N ASP A 206 -9.50 -20.60 12.25
CA ASP A 206 -10.78 -20.18 11.64
C ASP A 206 -11.00 -18.69 11.79
N LYS A 207 -10.59 -18.12 12.94
CA LYS A 207 -10.72 -16.69 13.26
C LYS A 207 -9.89 -15.78 12.34
N ARG A 208 -8.95 -16.31 11.58
CA ARG A 208 -8.12 -15.58 10.61
C ARG A 208 -8.82 -15.35 9.28
N PHE A 209 -9.92 -16.06 9.02
CA PHE A 209 -10.71 -15.94 7.81
C PHE A 209 -11.96 -15.10 8.08
N ARG A 210 -12.09 -13.99 7.36
CA ARG A 210 -13.22 -13.07 7.54
C ARG A 210 -14.40 -13.55 6.70
N PRO A 211 -15.60 -13.71 7.26
CA PRO A 211 -16.78 -14.08 6.50
C PRO A 211 -17.32 -12.91 5.65
N VAL A 212 -16.97 -11.66 6.02
CA VAL A 212 -17.40 -10.45 5.31
C VAL A 212 -16.19 -9.54 5.12
N PHE A 213 -16.07 -8.97 3.93
CA PHE A 213 -15.10 -7.95 3.56
C PHE A 213 -15.82 -6.63 3.34
N ASP A 214 -15.41 -5.59 4.07
CA ASP A 214 -15.92 -4.23 3.91
C ASP A 214 -15.12 -3.54 2.82
N ASN A 215 -15.63 -3.57 1.60
CA ASN A 215 -14.95 -3.00 0.46
C ASN A 215 -15.19 -1.50 0.37
N PRO A 216 -14.15 -0.71 0.15
CA PRO A 216 -14.28 0.73 -0.04
C PRO A 216 -14.83 1.10 -1.41
N PRO A 217 -15.22 2.35 -1.61
CA PRO A 217 -15.40 2.85 -2.95
C PRO A 217 -14.06 2.80 -3.71
N MET A 218 -14.13 2.49 -5.01
CA MET A 218 -12.97 2.41 -5.89
C MET A 218 -13.00 3.51 -6.93
N ALA A 219 -11.85 3.97 -7.38
CA ALA A 219 -11.77 5.02 -8.37
C ALA A 219 -10.68 4.76 -9.41
N LEU A 220 -10.94 5.17 -10.64
CA LEU A 220 -9.94 5.42 -11.66
C LEU A 220 -9.62 6.92 -11.69
N ARG A 221 -8.36 7.26 -11.62
CA ARG A 221 -7.87 8.64 -11.63
C ARG A 221 -6.89 8.85 -12.77
N ALA A 222 -6.94 10.04 -13.37
CA ALA A 222 -5.90 10.52 -14.28
C ALA A 222 -5.10 11.60 -13.53
N TYR A 223 -3.90 11.27 -13.11
CA TYR A 223 -2.97 12.23 -12.53
C TYR A 223 -2.10 12.85 -13.61
N ARG A 224 -1.69 14.11 -13.42
CA ARG A 224 -0.87 14.86 -14.36
C ARG A 224 0.55 15.04 -13.86
N SER A 225 1.51 15.02 -14.78
CA SER A 225 2.94 15.27 -14.53
C SER A 225 3.50 14.45 -13.35
N VAL A 226 3.28 13.14 -13.40
CA VAL A 226 3.63 12.22 -12.33
C VAL A 226 5.05 11.70 -12.46
N SER A 227 5.87 11.95 -11.46
CA SER A 227 7.18 11.31 -11.34
C SER A 227 7.01 9.91 -10.75
N CYS A 228 7.26 8.90 -11.56
CA CYS A 228 7.23 7.49 -11.20
C CYS A 228 8.66 7.00 -10.92
N TYR A 229 8.86 6.38 -9.77
CA TYR A 229 10.12 5.75 -9.37
C TYR A 229 9.92 4.24 -9.22
N PRO A 230 10.97 3.43 -9.43
CA PRO A 230 10.89 1.99 -9.22
C PRO A 230 10.30 1.63 -7.86
N HIS A 231 9.60 0.48 -7.80
CA HIS A 231 8.92 -0.03 -6.61
C HIS A 231 7.64 0.74 -6.23
N GLN A 232 6.85 1.05 -7.23
CA GLN A 232 5.50 1.61 -7.07
C GLN A 232 5.47 3.00 -6.41
N VAL A 233 6.54 3.80 -6.50
CA VAL A 233 6.54 5.14 -5.92
C VAL A 233 6.09 6.15 -6.97
N ALA A 234 4.99 6.86 -6.69
CA ALA A 234 4.39 7.86 -7.58
C ALA A 234 4.22 9.21 -6.84
N VAL A 235 4.75 10.28 -7.43
CA VAL A 235 4.73 11.63 -6.88
C VAL A 235 4.17 12.61 -7.90
N SER A 236 3.14 13.36 -7.53
CA SER A 236 2.63 14.47 -8.35
C SER A 236 2.50 15.74 -7.50
N GLY A 237 2.97 16.88 -8.02
CA GLY A 237 2.88 18.18 -7.35
C GLY A 237 3.44 18.21 -5.92
N GLY A 238 4.46 17.39 -5.65
CA GLY A 238 5.06 17.29 -4.31
C GLY A 238 4.31 16.41 -3.32
N VAL A 239 3.37 15.57 -3.79
CA VAL A 239 2.53 14.70 -2.98
C VAL A 239 2.77 13.24 -3.36
N LEU A 240 2.93 12.34 -2.39
CA LEU A 240 2.96 10.89 -2.62
C LEU A 240 1.53 10.39 -2.83
N LEU A 241 1.26 9.87 -4.02
CA LEU A 241 -0.07 9.38 -4.40
C LEU A 241 -0.42 8.09 -3.63
N PRO A 242 -1.73 7.79 -3.41
CA PRO A 242 -2.17 6.56 -2.74
C PRO A 242 -1.64 5.31 -3.43
N ASP A 243 -1.49 5.37 -4.74
CA ASP A 243 -1.01 4.29 -5.60
C ASP A 243 0.45 3.87 -5.32
N THR A 244 1.17 4.64 -4.50
CA THR A 244 2.51 4.31 -3.97
C THR A 244 2.47 3.15 -2.97
N TYR A 245 1.32 2.87 -2.36
CA TYR A 245 1.25 1.98 -1.21
C TYR A 245 0.50 0.68 -1.53
N ARG A 246 1.21 -0.42 -1.36
CA ARG A 246 0.64 -1.76 -1.47
C ARG A 246 -0.49 -2.00 -0.46
N HIS A 247 -0.24 -1.63 0.82
CA HIS A 247 -1.20 -1.73 1.92
C HIS A 247 -1.81 -0.35 2.23
N TYR A 248 -2.52 0.21 1.25
CA TYR A 248 -3.09 1.55 1.32
C TYR A 248 -4.24 1.70 2.32
N TYR A 249 -4.75 0.59 2.85
CA TYR A 249 -5.78 0.53 3.89
C TYR A 249 -5.21 0.49 5.31
N GLY A 250 -3.93 0.19 5.47
CA GLY A 250 -3.29 0.10 6.77
C GLY A 250 -3.37 1.42 7.55
N PRO A 251 -3.31 1.35 8.88
CA PRO A 251 -3.33 2.55 9.73
C PRO A 251 -2.14 3.47 9.44
N ARG A 252 -1.05 2.93 8.95
CA ARG A 252 0.13 3.66 8.49
C ARG A 252 0.49 3.25 7.06
N LEU A 253 0.55 4.24 6.17
CA LEU A 253 1.03 4.03 4.80
C LEU A 253 2.55 3.83 4.81
N GLN A 254 3.01 2.74 4.22
CA GLN A 254 4.43 2.39 4.14
C GLN A 254 4.78 1.85 2.77
N ASN A 255 5.91 2.29 2.25
CA ASN A 255 6.61 1.67 1.13
C ASN A 255 8.08 1.56 1.54
N ARG A 256 8.64 0.35 1.55
CA ARG A 256 10.01 0.09 2.03
C ARG A 256 11.10 0.82 1.25
N PHE A 257 10.78 1.34 0.08
CA PHE A 257 11.68 2.13 -0.77
C PHE A 257 11.62 3.64 -0.48
N LEU A 258 10.75 4.06 0.44
CA LEU A 258 10.72 5.40 1.00
C LEU A 258 11.40 5.45 2.36
N GLN A 259 11.98 6.59 2.70
CA GLN A 259 12.43 6.90 4.05
C GLN A 259 11.27 7.51 4.82
N GLU A 260 10.77 6.78 5.80
CA GLU A 260 9.77 7.29 6.74
C GLU A 260 10.35 8.42 7.57
N VAL A 261 9.64 9.55 7.67
CA VAL A 261 10.04 10.68 8.51
C VAL A 261 9.01 11.03 9.57
N ALA A 262 7.74 10.71 9.30
CA ALA A 262 6.63 10.80 10.23
C ALA A 262 5.50 9.87 9.77
N GLN A 263 4.42 9.80 10.54
CA GLN A 263 3.27 8.96 10.20
C GLN A 263 2.74 9.23 8.79
N ASP A 264 2.60 10.51 8.42
CA ASP A 264 2.00 10.94 7.14
C ASP A 264 3.00 11.59 6.19
N PHE A 265 4.31 11.36 6.41
CA PHE A 265 5.37 11.93 5.57
C PHE A 265 6.49 10.95 5.31
N ALA A 266 7.04 11.04 4.10
CA ALA A 266 8.23 10.28 3.72
C ALA A 266 9.14 11.10 2.79
N ARG A 267 10.33 10.57 2.52
CA ARG A 267 11.29 11.08 1.54
C ARG A 267 11.68 9.98 0.57
N LEU A 268 12.10 10.36 -0.61
CA LEU A 268 12.77 9.44 -1.51
C LEU A 268 14.12 9.02 -0.91
N LYS A 269 14.47 7.74 -1.03
CA LYS A 269 15.73 7.20 -0.52
C LYS A 269 16.89 7.42 -1.50
N GLY A 270 18.05 7.71 -0.94
CA GLY A 270 19.37 7.52 -1.56
C GLY A 270 19.46 7.87 -3.05
N ALA A 271 19.61 6.88 -3.89
CA ALA A 271 19.75 7.04 -5.34
C ALA A 271 18.50 7.65 -6.00
N ALA A 272 17.29 7.26 -5.56
CA ALA A 272 16.04 7.80 -6.11
C ALA A 272 15.90 9.32 -5.88
N ALA A 273 16.36 9.82 -4.73
CA ALA A 273 16.33 11.25 -4.42
C ALA A 273 17.26 12.10 -5.30
N ARG A 274 18.30 11.50 -5.87
CA ARG A 274 19.32 12.16 -6.71
C ARG A 274 19.19 11.82 -8.19
N ALA A 275 18.32 10.89 -8.55
CA ALA A 275 18.18 10.44 -9.93
C ALA A 275 17.50 11.51 -10.78
N GLU A 276 18.00 11.67 -11.98
CA GLU A 276 17.32 12.45 -13.00
C GLU A 276 15.99 11.78 -13.40
N VAL A 277 14.92 12.56 -13.40
CA VAL A 277 13.60 12.10 -13.80
C VAL A 277 13.39 12.43 -15.26
N ARG A 278 13.45 11.42 -16.14
CA ARG A 278 13.33 11.60 -17.59
C ARG A 278 11.88 11.85 -17.98
N PRO A 279 11.59 12.77 -18.92
CA PRO A 279 10.24 12.94 -19.45
C PRO A 279 9.77 11.66 -20.16
N LEU A 280 8.50 11.33 -19.98
CA LEU A 280 7.81 10.24 -20.65
C LEU A 280 6.46 10.77 -21.17
N PRO A 281 6.43 11.32 -22.42
CA PRO A 281 5.20 11.91 -22.96
C PRO A 281 4.14 10.84 -23.20
N GLY A 282 2.87 11.21 -22.99
CA GLY A 282 1.70 10.35 -23.22
C GLY A 282 0.94 9.97 -21.97
N ALA A 283 -0.02 9.04 -22.14
CA ALA A 283 -0.89 8.53 -21.10
C ALA A 283 -0.58 7.06 -20.80
N TYR A 284 -0.43 6.75 -19.52
CA TYR A 284 -0.02 5.41 -19.08
C TYR A 284 -0.91 4.88 -17.98
N PHE A 285 -1.31 3.61 -18.10
CA PHE A 285 -1.98 2.88 -17.02
C PHE A 285 -0.92 2.30 -16.07
N TYR A 286 -1.03 2.63 -14.79
CA TYR A 286 -0.01 2.30 -13.79
C TYR A 286 -0.06 0.84 -13.36
N LEU A 287 0.85 0.04 -13.89
CA LEU A 287 0.99 -1.39 -13.59
C LEU A 287 2.19 -1.70 -12.69
N ASP A 288 2.94 -0.69 -12.23
CA ASP A 288 4.09 -0.94 -11.36
C ASP A 288 3.66 -1.52 -10.00
N SER A 289 4.55 -2.27 -9.37
CA SER A 289 4.32 -2.95 -8.09
C SER A 289 5.53 -2.80 -7.18
N GLU A 290 5.34 -2.83 -5.87
CA GLU A 290 6.44 -2.88 -4.91
C GLU A 290 7.29 -4.16 -5.07
N TRP A 291 6.67 -5.24 -5.55
CA TRP A 291 7.26 -6.54 -5.83
C TRP A 291 7.07 -6.92 -7.30
N PRO A 292 7.85 -6.34 -8.20
CA PRO A 292 7.73 -6.67 -9.61
C PRO A 292 8.22 -8.08 -9.90
N ASP A 293 7.84 -8.59 -11.05
CA ASP A 293 8.31 -9.87 -11.55
C ASP A 293 8.05 -11.04 -10.60
N HIS A 294 6.92 -10.95 -9.88
CA HIS A 294 6.47 -12.00 -8.97
C HIS A 294 5.04 -12.40 -9.32
N PHE A 295 4.84 -13.64 -9.77
CA PHE A 295 3.56 -14.16 -10.27
C PHE A 295 2.40 -13.86 -9.31
N GLY A 296 2.57 -14.18 -8.01
CA GLY A 296 1.53 -13.93 -7.01
C GLY A 296 1.12 -12.45 -6.90
N HIS A 297 2.08 -11.51 -6.96
CA HIS A 297 1.76 -10.08 -6.90
C HIS A 297 1.14 -9.58 -8.22
N THR A 298 1.50 -10.18 -9.35
CA THR A 298 0.82 -9.90 -10.62
C THR A 298 -0.63 -10.33 -10.56
N MET A 299 -0.92 -11.56 -10.09
CA MET A 299 -2.28 -12.10 -9.99
C MET A 299 -3.16 -11.35 -8.99
N THR A 300 -2.60 -10.82 -7.91
CA THR A 300 -3.37 -10.20 -6.83
C THR A 300 -3.37 -8.67 -6.89
N GLU A 301 -2.22 -8.02 -7.07
CA GLU A 301 -2.10 -6.57 -6.96
C GLU A 301 -2.22 -5.85 -8.30
N GLN A 302 -1.49 -6.32 -9.33
CA GLN A 302 -1.50 -5.66 -10.63
C GLN A 302 -2.80 -5.96 -11.38
N LEU A 303 -3.22 -7.23 -11.45
CA LEU A 303 -4.45 -7.64 -12.11
C LEU A 303 -5.71 -7.03 -11.49
N SER A 304 -5.69 -6.83 -10.16
CA SER A 304 -6.81 -6.23 -9.43
C SER A 304 -7.08 -4.75 -9.75
N ARG A 305 -6.20 -4.08 -10.50
CA ARG A 305 -6.40 -2.71 -10.99
C ARG A 305 -7.03 -2.66 -12.38
N LEU A 306 -6.99 -3.76 -13.12
CA LEU A 306 -7.41 -3.81 -14.54
C LEU A 306 -8.93 -3.83 -14.76
N TRP A 307 -9.74 -3.78 -13.69
CA TRP A 307 -11.16 -3.48 -13.78
C TRP A 307 -11.42 -2.13 -14.47
N ALA A 308 -10.51 -1.20 -14.27
CA ALA A 308 -10.63 0.18 -14.75
C ALA A 308 -10.09 0.37 -16.17
N LEU A 309 -9.45 -0.65 -16.76
CA LEU A 309 -8.81 -0.54 -18.07
C LEU A 309 -9.79 -0.11 -19.18
N PRO A 310 -11.03 -0.65 -19.29
CA PRO A 310 -11.97 -0.20 -20.33
C PRO A 310 -12.29 1.29 -20.24
N ALA A 311 -12.51 1.82 -19.03
CA ALA A 311 -12.75 3.25 -18.83
C ALA A 311 -11.50 4.09 -19.10
N ALA A 312 -10.31 3.56 -18.80
CA ALA A 312 -9.05 4.22 -19.13
C ALA A 312 -8.84 4.32 -20.65
N GLN A 313 -9.10 3.24 -21.40
CA GLN A 313 -9.01 3.20 -22.85
C GLN A 313 -10.08 4.10 -23.52
N GLN A 314 -11.26 4.18 -22.96
CA GLN A 314 -12.28 5.10 -23.44
C GLN A 314 -11.87 6.58 -23.28
N ALA A 315 -11.27 6.93 -22.13
CA ALA A 315 -10.84 8.29 -21.84
C ALA A 315 -9.51 8.66 -22.55
N TYR A 316 -8.64 7.68 -22.76
CA TYR A 316 -7.31 7.80 -23.40
C TYR A 316 -7.07 6.60 -24.32
N PRO A 317 -7.53 6.67 -25.60
CA PRO A 317 -7.44 5.54 -26.53
C PRO A 317 -6.02 5.01 -26.77
N GLU A 318 -5.01 5.88 -26.65
CA GLU A 318 -3.58 5.54 -26.81
C GLU A 318 -2.91 5.08 -25.49
N VAL A 319 -3.69 4.77 -24.44
CA VAL A 319 -3.13 4.39 -23.14
C VAL A 319 -2.35 3.10 -23.21
N GLN A 320 -1.12 3.12 -22.68
CA GLN A 320 -0.24 1.97 -22.57
C GLN A 320 -0.01 1.60 -21.11
N GLY A 321 0.30 0.34 -20.81
CA GLY A 321 0.73 -0.05 -19.48
C GLY A 321 2.12 0.52 -19.14
N LEU A 322 2.35 0.94 -17.91
CA LEU A 322 3.65 1.41 -17.42
C LEU A 322 4.18 0.53 -16.31
N ILE A 323 5.38 0.00 -16.50
CA ILE A 323 6.15 -0.72 -15.49
C ILE A 323 7.58 -0.16 -15.43
N LEU A 324 8.13 -0.05 -14.23
CA LEU A 324 9.51 0.35 -14.00
C LEU A 324 10.38 -0.89 -13.74
N LEU A 325 11.31 -1.15 -14.66
CA LEU A 325 12.27 -2.26 -14.59
C LEU A 325 13.30 -2.06 -13.48
N ARG A 326 13.80 -3.15 -12.94
CA ARG A 326 14.70 -3.17 -11.78
C ARG A 326 15.92 -4.04 -12.00
N GLY A 327 17.00 -3.69 -11.32
CA GLY A 327 18.24 -4.43 -11.40
C GLY A 327 18.70 -4.62 -12.84
N GLU A 328 18.96 -5.85 -13.24
CA GLU A 328 19.44 -6.22 -14.59
C GLU A 328 18.30 -6.59 -15.56
N GLN A 329 17.03 -6.52 -15.14
CA GLN A 329 15.89 -6.80 -16.01
C GLN A 329 15.97 -5.98 -17.31
N GLN A 330 15.79 -6.64 -18.46
CA GLN A 330 15.72 -5.98 -19.75
C GLN A 330 14.27 -5.73 -20.20
N THR A 331 13.36 -6.59 -19.79
CA THR A 331 11.94 -6.58 -20.14
C THR A 331 11.11 -7.14 -18.98
N ILE A 332 9.80 -7.04 -19.04
CA ILE A 332 8.89 -7.73 -18.14
C ILE A 332 8.90 -9.23 -18.43
N SER A 333 8.57 -10.05 -17.43
CA SER A 333 8.54 -11.50 -17.59
C SER A 333 7.48 -11.99 -18.58
N PRO A 334 7.70 -13.16 -19.21
CA PRO A 334 6.74 -13.72 -20.16
C PRO A 334 5.33 -13.91 -19.57
N PHE A 335 5.21 -14.33 -18.31
CA PHE A 335 3.91 -14.48 -17.66
C PHE A 335 3.20 -13.14 -17.44
N GLN A 336 3.94 -12.06 -17.12
CA GLN A 336 3.36 -10.72 -17.01
C GLN A 336 2.85 -10.23 -18.38
N GLN A 337 3.64 -10.42 -19.43
CA GLN A 337 3.21 -10.09 -20.79
C GLN A 337 1.91 -10.81 -21.15
N ALA A 338 1.86 -12.13 -20.91
CA ALA A 338 0.69 -12.94 -21.21
C ALA A 338 -0.56 -12.51 -20.40
N ILE A 339 -0.41 -12.24 -19.10
CA ILE A 339 -1.51 -11.79 -18.24
C ILE A 339 -2.03 -10.42 -18.68
N PHE A 340 -1.14 -9.46 -18.94
CA PHE A 340 -1.56 -8.12 -19.33
C PHE A 340 -2.20 -8.09 -20.72
N ALA A 341 -1.64 -8.81 -21.67
CA ALA A 341 -2.23 -8.97 -23.00
C ALA A 341 -3.62 -9.63 -22.90
N ALA A 342 -3.75 -10.71 -22.11
CA ALA A 342 -5.02 -11.39 -21.87
C ALA A 342 -6.06 -10.48 -21.18
N ALA A 343 -5.62 -9.53 -20.36
CA ALA A 343 -6.49 -8.55 -19.73
C ALA A 343 -6.87 -7.37 -20.66
N GLY A 344 -6.29 -7.28 -21.88
CA GLY A 344 -6.55 -6.23 -22.86
C GLY A 344 -5.58 -5.04 -22.79
N VAL A 345 -4.41 -5.21 -22.17
CA VAL A 345 -3.32 -4.22 -22.26
C VAL A 345 -2.48 -4.54 -23.49
N ASP A 346 -2.71 -3.83 -24.57
CA ASP A 346 -2.07 -4.11 -25.87
C ASP A 346 -0.55 -3.88 -25.86
N GLN A 347 -0.13 -2.86 -25.13
CA GLN A 347 1.29 -2.49 -25.03
C GLN A 347 1.68 -2.16 -23.60
N VAL A 348 2.84 -2.65 -23.18
CA VAL A 348 3.47 -2.31 -21.90
C VAL A 348 4.79 -1.62 -22.13
N VAL A 349 4.88 -0.37 -21.72
CA VAL A 349 6.11 0.40 -21.71
C VAL A 349 6.91 0.06 -20.46
N ALA A 350 8.01 -0.63 -20.65
CA ALA A 350 8.92 -1.03 -19.60
C ALA A 350 10.14 -0.10 -19.59
N VAL A 351 10.28 0.71 -18.54
CA VAL A 351 11.33 1.73 -18.48
C VAL A 351 12.28 1.50 -17.31
N ARG A 352 13.54 1.90 -17.47
CA ARG A 352 14.53 1.89 -16.39
C ARG A 352 14.67 3.26 -15.75
N GLY A 353 14.77 3.27 -14.44
CA GLY A 353 14.95 4.50 -13.67
C GLY A 353 13.69 5.38 -13.61
N PRO A 354 13.78 6.52 -12.95
CA PRO A 354 12.64 7.42 -12.78
C PRO A 354 12.21 8.09 -14.08
N VAL A 355 10.90 8.18 -14.25
CA VAL A 355 10.29 8.88 -15.39
C VAL A 355 9.18 9.82 -14.92
N ARG A 356 8.90 10.87 -15.70
CA ARG A 356 7.77 11.76 -15.50
C ARG A 356 6.77 11.55 -16.63
N ALA A 357 5.69 10.84 -16.33
CA ALA A 357 4.58 10.67 -17.25
C ALA A 357 3.73 11.94 -17.33
N ASP A 358 3.31 12.33 -18.53
CA ASP A 358 2.39 13.47 -18.70
C ASP A 358 1.05 13.17 -18.02
N THR A 359 0.52 11.97 -18.25
CA THR A 359 -0.68 11.46 -17.62
C THR A 359 -0.47 10.04 -17.09
N LEU A 360 -0.78 9.82 -15.81
CA LEU A 360 -0.78 8.50 -15.18
C LEU A 360 -2.21 8.13 -14.78
N LEU A 361 -2.73 7.08 -15.39
CA LEU A 361 -4.02 6.50 -15.01
C LEU A 361 -3.78 5.44 -13.94
N ALA A 362 -4.35 5.64 -12.77
CA ALA A 362 -4.19 4.73 -11.66
C ALA A 362 -5.54 4.38 -11.04
N ALA A 363 -5.72 3.09 -10.79
CA ALA A 363 -6.96 2.54 -10.26
C ALA A 363 -6.76 1.95 -8.88
N THR A 364 -7.73 2.16 -8.00
CA THR A 364 -7.80 1.47 -6.71
C THR A 364 -7.81 -0.03 -6.93
N PRO A 365 -6.89 -0.82 -6.33
CA PRO A 365 -6.93 -2.27 -6.47
C PRO A 365 -8.19 -2.87 -5.84
N MET A 366 -8.78 -3.87 -6.48
CA MET A 366 -9.94 -4.62 -5.96
C MET A 366 -9.58 -5.67 -4.91
N LEU A 367 -8.29 -5.80 -4.59
CA LEU A 367 -7.78 -6.72 -3.59
C LEU A 367 -6.73 -6.05 -2.72
N SER A 368 -6.85 -6.19 -1.41
CA SER A 368 -5.84 -5.85 -0.42
C SER A 368 -5.79 -6.93 0.66
N ASN A 369 -4.83 -7.82 0.57
CA ASN A 369 -4.68 -8.94 1.51
C ASN A 369 -4.16 -8.44 2.87
N PRO A 370 -4.80 -8.78 3.99
CA PRO A 370 -6.02 -9.61 4.15
C PRO A 370 -7.31 -8.77 4.29
N ASP A 371 -7.29 -7.49 3.96
CA ASP A 371 -8.28 -6.52 4.43
C ASP A 371 -9.60 -6.58 3.66
N PHE A 372 -9.54 -6.64 2.34
CA PHE A 372 -10.74 -6.70 1.50
C PHE A 372 -10.52 -7.35 0.13
N MET A 373 -11.61 -7.78 -0.47
CA MET A 373 -11.72 -8.30 -1.82
C MET A 373 -13.07 -7.90 -2.41
N ASP A 374 -13.06 -7.28 -3.59
CA ASP A 374 -14.28 -6.91 -4.30
C ASP A 374 -14.68 -8.01 -5.30
N ALA A 375 -15.93 -8.44 -5.25
CA ALA A 375 -16.44 -9.51 -6.12
C ALA A 375 -16.34 -9.18 -7.62
N ARG A 376 -16.38 -7.90 -7.98
CA ARG A 376 -16.28 -7.44 -9.38
C ARG A 376 -14.94 -7.76 -10.05
N ILE A 377 -13.91 -8.14 -9.27
CA ILE A 377 -12.65 -8.64 -9.81
C ILE A 377 -12.84 -9.89 -10.67
N ALA A 378 -13.90 -10.66 -10.43
CA ALA A 378 -14.23 -11.86 -11.19
C ALA A 378 -14.39 -11.57 -12.70
N GLU A 379 -14.84 -10.38 -13.08
CA GLU A 379 -14.95 -9.97 -14.49
C GLU A 379 -13.57 -9.87 -15.15
N THR A 380 -12.59 -9.33 -14.43
CA THR A 380 -11.21 -9.25 -14.91
C THR A 380 -10.58 -10.65 -15.01
N TRP A 381 -10.81 -11.49 -14.01
CA TRP A 381 -10.35 -12.88 -14.04
C TRP A 381 -10.97 -13.68 -15.19
N ALA A 382 -12.26 -13.51 -15.44
CA ALA A 382 -12.95 -14.15 -16.57
C ALA A 382 -12.34 -13.74 -17.91
N ARG A 383 -12.09 -12.45 -18.12
CA ARG A 383 -11.45 -11.93 -19.34
C ARG A 383 -10.08 -12.55 -19.57
N VAL A 384 -9.24 -12.58 -18.53
CA VAL A 384 -7.89 -13.18 -18.59
C VAL A 384 -7.99 -14.70 -18.86
N ARG A 385 -8.86 -15.39 -18.12
CA ARG A 385 -9.11 -16.82 -18.34
C ARG A 385 -9.48 -17.12 -19.77
N ASP A 386 -10.52 -16.47 -20.29
CA ASP A 386 -11.08 -16.77 -21.61
C ASP A 386 -10.05 -16.51 -22.72
N SER A 387 -9.28 -15.44 -22.60
CA SER A 387 -8.17 -15.13 -23.51
C SER A 387 -7.05 -16.17 -23.47
N LEU A 388 -6.67 -16.66 -22.28
CA LEU A 388 -5.60 -17.65 -22.13
C LEU A 388 -6.08 -19.04 -22.57
N LEU A 389 -7.33 -19.42 -22.28
CA LEU A 389 -7.91 -20.69 -22.73
C LEU A 389 -7.98 -20.77 -24.27
N ALA A 390 -8.26 -19.66 -24.94
CA ALA A 390 -8.25 -19.60 -26.40
C ALA A 390 -6.86 -19.85 -27.01
N GLN A 391 -5.80 -19.71 -26.22
CA GLN A 391 -4.40 -19.95 -26.64
C GLN A 391 -3.92 -21.36 -26.24
N ALA A 392 -4.60 -22.02 -25.30
CA ALA A 392 -4.25 -23.36 -24.87
C ALA A 392 -4.62 -24.39 -25.96
N GLY A 393 -3.70 -25.30 -26.26
CA GLY A 393 -3.95 -26.36 -27.19
C GLY A 393 -5.05 -27.34 -26.71
N ASP A 394 -5.67 -28.05 -27.64
CA ASP A 394 -6.59 -29.13 -27.33
C ASP A 394 -5.79 -30.38 -26.90
N ARG A 395 -5.78 -30.63 -25.59
CA ARG A 395 -5.06 -31.74 -24.95
C ARG A 395 -5.95 -32.35 -23.88
N ASP A 396 -5.75 -33.63 -23.64
CA ASP A 396 -6.33 -34.31 -22.49
C ASP A 396 -5.68 -33.78 -21.19
N ARG A 397 -6.50 -33.43 -20.21
CA ARG A 397 -6.08 -32.85 -18.94
C ARG A 397 -6.68 -33.61 -17.77
N PRO A 398 -5.92 -33.76 -16.67
CA PRO A 398 -6.40 -34.50 -15.50
C PRO A 398 -7.50 -33.74 -14.75
N ASP A 399 -8.52 -34.47 -14.29
CA ASP A 399 -9.59 -33.95 -13.43
C ASP A 399 -9.10 -33.63 -12.00
N ARG A 400 -7.97 -34.25 -11.60
CA ARG A 400 -7.40 -34.12 -10.26
C ARG A 400 -5.93 -33.77 -10.39
N ILE A 401 -5.52 -32.62 -9.85
CA ILE A 401 -4.13 -32.17 -9.86
C ILE A 401 -3.62 -31.90 -8.45
N PHE A 402 -2.36 -32.26 -8.22
CA PHE A 402 -1.58 -31.81 -7.07
C PHE A 402 -0.52 -30.82 -7.54
N CYS A 403 -0.74 -29.54 -7.21
CA CYS A 403 0.17 -28.45 -7.58
C CYS A 403 1.36 -28.43 -6.62
N SER A 404 2.45 -29.06 -7.03
CA SER A 404 3.68 -29.10 -6.26
C SER A 404 4.60 -27.92 -6.58
N ARG A 405 5.78 -27.92 -5.99
CA ARG A 405 6.78 -26.87 -6.13
C ARG A 405 8.17 -27.46 -6.23
N ARG A 406 8.96 -26.99 -7.17
CA ARG A 406 10.40 -27.31 -7.22
C ARG A 406 11.09 -26.85 -5.93
N PRO A 407 12.17 -27.52 -5.50
CA PRO A 407 12.92 -27.12 -4.32
C PRO A 407 13.27 -25.63 -4.35
N SER A 408 12.98 -24.94 -3.26
CA SER A 408 13.13 -23.50 -3.11
C SER A 408 13.74 -23.21 -1.73
N TYR A 409 14.30 -22.04 -1.52
CA TYR A 409 14.84 -21.61 -0.23
C TYR A 409 13.79 -21.03 0.73
N LYS A 410 12.51 -21.03 0.32
CA LYS A 410 11.41 -20.49 1.14
C LYS A 410 10.28 -21.49 1.24
N ARG A 411 9.74 -21.65 2.43
CA ARG A 411 8.58 -22.51 2.71
C ARG A 411 8.75 -23.91 2.14
N VAL A 412 9.91 -24.50 2.42
CA VAL A 412 10.19 -25.88 2.01
C VAL A 412 9.25 -26.82 2.76
N CYS A 413 8.55 -27.69 2.05
CA CYS A 413 7.87 -28.83 2.66
C CYS A 413 8.87 -29.98 2.73
N HIS A 414 9.28 -30.38 3.97
CA HIS A 414 10.39 -31.30 4.16
C HIS A 414 10.08 -32.73 3.70
N ASN A 415 8.82 -33.14 3.78
CA ASN A 415 8.36 -34.45 3.34
C ASN A 415 7.48 -34.39 2.06
N ILE A 416 7.78 -33.46 1.16
CA ILE A 416 6.98 -33.26 -0.05
C ILE A 416 6.88 -34.52 -0.92
N ALA A 417 7.92 -35.34 -1.00
CA ALA A 417 7.93 -36.57 -1.78
C ALA A 417 6.87 -37.56 -1.27
N GLU A 418 6.74 -37.75 0.05
CA GLU A 418 5.71 -38.59 0.65
C GLU A 418 4.29 -38.08 0.34
N VAL A 419 4.11 -36.76 0.35
CA VAL A 419 2.82 -36.13 0.05
C VAL A 419 2.47 -36.28 -1.44
N GLU A 420 3.45 -36.11 -2.33
CA GLU A 420 3.28 -36.32 -3.76
C GLU A 420 2.96 -37.78 -4.09
N ASP A 421 3.63 -38.74 -3.44
CA ASP A 421 3.35 -40.16 -3.63
C ASP A 421 1.94 -40.50 -3.15
N LEU A 422 1.53 -40.01 -1.99
CA LEU A 422 0.17 -40.16 -1.49
C LEU A 422 -0.86 -39.57 -2.49
N ALA A 423 -0.60 -38.40 -3.04
CA ALA A 423 -1.49 -37.82 -4.04
C ALA A 423 -1.60 -38.68 -5.31
N ARG A 424 -0.47 -39.26 -5.79
CA ARG A 424 -0.46 -40.19 -6.94
C ARG A 424 -1.26 -41.47 -6.66
N GLU A 425 -1.13 -42.05 -5.46
CA GLU A 425 -1.87 -43.21 -5.00
C GLU A 425 -3.38 -42.98 -5.05
N HIS A 426 -3.84 -41.74 -4.83
CA HIS A 426 -5.24 -41.32 -4.90
C HIS A 426 -5.66 -40.76 -6.28
N GLY A 427 -4.86 -41.01 -7.34
CA GLY A 427 -5.20 -40.64 -8.71
C GLY A 427 -5.00 -39.18 -9.08
N TYR A 428 -4.19 -38.43 -8.32
CA TYR A 428 -3.82 -37.06 -8.67
C TYR A 428 -2.61 -37.05 -9.59
N THR A 429 -2.64 -36.18 -10.59
CA THR A 429 -1.48 -35.86 -11.38
C THR A 429 -0.68 -34.79 -10.66
N VAL A 430 0.57 -35.09 -10.28
CA VAL A 430 1.48 -34.09 -9.68
C VAL A 430 1.97 -33.18 -10.80
N VAL A 431 1.69 -31.89 -10.68
CA VAL A 431 2.07 -30.86 -11.64
C VAL A 431 3.00 -29.83 -11.02
N PHE A 432 3.97 -29.35 -11.80
CA PHE A 432 4.84 -28.25 -11.46
C PHE A 432 4.51 -27.11 -12.42
N PRO A 433 3.78 -26.07 -11.99
CA PRO A 433 3.32 -25.00 -12.89
C PRO A 433 4.44 -24.36 -13.71
N GLU A 434 5.63 -24.26 -13.14
CA GLU A 434 6.80 -23.70 -13.82
C GLU A 434 7.29 -24.49 -15.04
N ASP A 435 6.84 -25.74 -15.22
CA ASP A 435 7.18 -26.59 -16.37
C ASP A 435 6.22 -26.34 -17.56
N HIS A 436 5.20 -25.51 -17.39
CA HIS A 436 4.16 -25.24 -18.38
C HIS A 436 4.07 -23.76 -18.72
N ASP A 437 3.68 -23.44 -19.94
CA ASP A 437 3.33 -22.06 -20.29
C ASP A 437 2.02 -21.65 -19.58
N LEU A 438 1.78 -20.36 -19.52
CA LEU A 438 0.65 -19.84 -18.75
C LEU A 438 -0.73 -20.28 -19.31
N PRO A 439 -0.97 -20.32 -20.64
CA PRO A 439 -2.20 -20.87 -21.19
C PRO A 439 -2.46 -22.30 -20.73
N GLU A 440 -1.44 -23.16 -20.72
CA GLU A 440 -1.58 -24.55 -20.28
C GLU A 440 -1.81 -24.65 -18.76
N GLN A 441 -1.10 -23.84 -17.94
CA GLN A 441 -1.37 -23.76 -16.50
C GLN A 441 -2.84 -23.43 -16.23
N VAL A 442 -3.38 -22.41 -16.91
CA VAL A 442 -4.79 -21.99 -16.76
C VAL A 442 -5.73 -23.07 -17.23
N ALA A 443 -5.44 -23.72 -18.35
CA ALA A 443 -6.27 -24.79 -18.87
C ALA A 443 -6.32 -26.02 -17.95
N MET A 444 -5.20 -26.40 -17.32
CA MET A 444 -5.16 -27.48 -16.31
C MET A 444 -6.02 -27.13 -15.10
N PHE A 445 -5.85 -25.93 -14.53
CA PHE A 445 -6.65 -25.49 -13.37
C PHE A 445 -8.13 -25.36 -13.71
N HIS A 446 -8.43 -24.85 -14.90
CA HIS A 446 -9.80 -24.71 -15.38
C HIS A 446 -10.51 -26.07 -15.59
N HIS A 447 -9.79 -27.06 -16.09
CA HIS A 447 -10.33 -28.41 -16.33
C HIS A 447 -10.51 -29.18 -15.01
N ALA A 448 -9.50 -29.13 -14.13
CA ALA A 448 -9.51 -29.89 -12.89
C ALA A 448 -10.67 -29.49 -11.97
N GLN A 449 -11.40 -30.52 -11.49
CA GLN A 449 -12.48 -30.35 -10.52
C GLN A 449 -11.92 -30.30 -9.09
N ARG A 450 -10.82 -31.02 -8.84
CA ARG A 450 -10.16 -31.11 -7.54
C ARG A 450 -8.71 -30.72 -7.66
N ILE A 451 -8.31 -29.73 -6.89
CA ILE A 451 -6.98 -29.11 -6.95
C ILE A 451 -6.38 -29.10 -5.54
N ALA A 452 -5.35 -29.89 -5.33
CA ALA A 452 -4.56 -29.88 -4.12
C ALA A 452 -3.22 -29.17 -4.36
N GLY A 453 -2.60 -28.63 -3.34
CA GLY A 453 -1.24 -28.07 -3.48
C GLY A 453 -0.71 -27.35 -2.28
N LEU A 454 0.53 -26.87 -2.42
CA LEU A 454 1.19 -26.07 -1.41
C LEU A 454 0.74 -24.62 -1.46
N ALA A 455 0.49 -24.01 -0.30
CA ALA A 455 0.12 -22.60 -0.19
C ALA A 455 1.11 -21.67 -0.92
N GLY A 456 0.59 -20.76 -1.71
CA GLY A 456 1.37 -19.75 -2.41
C GLY A 456 0.89 -19.44 -3.81
N SER A 457 1.69 -18.69 -4.54
CA SER A 457 1.30 -18.02 -5.79
C SER A 457 0.82 -18.98 -6.90
N ALA A 458 1.33 -20.21 -6.95
CA ALA A 458 0.85 -21.19 -7.92
C ALA A 458 -0.66 -21.48 -7.77
N MET A 459 -1.15 -21.57 -6.53
CA MET A 459 -2.57 -21.80 -6.24
C MET A 459 -3.47 -20.59 -6.58
N PHE A 460 -2.89 -19.40 -6.80
CA PHE A 460 -3.68 -18.24 -7.24
C PHE A 460 -4.21 -18.38 -8.68
N THR A 461 -3.69 -19.33 -9.45
CA THR A 461 -4.25 -19.71 -10.76
C THR A 461 -5.71 -20.18 -10.63
N SER A 462 -6.14 -20.64 -9.44
CA SER A 462 -7.55 -20.95 -9.15
C SER A 462 -8.51 -19.75 -9.36
N ALA A 463 -8.01 -18.52 -9.31
CA ALA A 463 -8.78 -17.31 -9.68
C ALA A 463 -9.27 -17.35 -11.15
N LEU A 464 -8.62 -18.12 -12.00
CA LEU A 464 -8.94 -18.26 -13.41
C LEU A 464 -9.79 -19.52 -13.71
N CYS A 465 -10.36 -20.16 -12.69
CA CYS A 465 -11.37 -21.21 -12.87
C CYS A 465 -12.74 -20.62 -13.21
N GLN A 466 -13.55 -21.37 -13.93
CA GLN A 466 -14.94 -21.04 -14.15
C GLN A 466 -15.83 -21.76 -13.12
N GLY A 467 -16.26 -21.02 -12.11
CA GLY A 467 -17.10 -21.56 -11.03
C GLY A 467 -16.32 -22.31 -9.95
N PRO A 468 -17.05 -22.87 -8.98
CA PRO A 468 -16.47 -23.51 -7.81
C PRO A 468 -15.58 -24.72 -8.14
N ARG A 469 -14.53 -24.90 -7.34
CA ARG A 469 -13.64 -26.07 -7.32
C ARG A 469 -13.45 -26.55 -5.90
N ASP A 470 -13.06 -27.82 -5.75
CA ASP A 470 -12.56 -28.36 -4.50
C ASP A 470 -11.07 -28.05 -4.39
N LEU A 471 -10.69 -27.24 -3.42
CA LEU A 471 -9.32 -26.82 -3.21
C LEU A 471 -8.79 -27.36 -1.87
N LEU A 472 -7.65 -28.03 -1.87
CA LEU A 472 -6.88 -28.37 -0.67
C LEU A 472 -5.58 -27.61 -0.65
N ILE A 473 -5.34 -26.87 0.44
CA ILE A 473 -4.12 -26.10 0.64
C ILE A 473 -3.34 -26.67 1.81
N LEU A 474 -2.14 -27.17 1.54
CA LEU A 474 -1.17 -27.51 2.57
C LEU A 474 -0.32 -26.29 2.88
N SER A 475 -0.41 -25.77 4.09
CA SER A 475 0.18 -24.48 4.45
C SER A 475 0.95 -24.53 5.76
N SER A 476 2.14 -23.92 5.77
CA SER A 476 2.80 -23.61 7.04
C SER A 476 1.90 -22.73 7.93
N GLU A 477 1.78 -23.06 9.21
CA GLU A 477 1.05 -22.24 10.19
C GLU A 477 1.61 -20.81 10.30
N SER A 478 2.86 -20.60 9.92
CA SER A 478 3.51 -19.28 9.91
C SER A 478 3.32 -18.48 8.62
N TYR A 479 2.73 -19.07 7.57
CA TYR A 479 2.35 -18.37 6.36
C TYR A 479 1.04 -17.61 6.57
N THR A 480 1.13 -16.29 6.69
CA THR A 480 0.01 -15.45 7.10
C THR A 480 -0.83 -14.89 5.96
N ALA A 481 -0.46 -15.12 4.69
CA ALA A 481 -1.27 -14.71 3.54
C ALA A 481 -2.61 -15.47 3.48
N ARG A 482 -3.60 -14.85 2.90
CA ARG A 482 -4.98 -15.37 2.79
C ARG A 482 -5.53 -15.27 1.36
N ASN A 483 -4.64 -15.17 0.38
CA ASN A 483 -5.05 -14.95 -1.02
C ASN A 483 -5.93 -16.09 -1.54
N GLU A 484 -5.61 -17.35 -1.21
CA GLU A 484 -6.37 -18.52 -1.62
C GLU A 484 -7.81 -18.45 -1.08
N TYR A 485 -7.98 -18.07 0.19
CA TYR A 485 -9.30 -17.87 0.79
C TYR A 485 -10.04 -16.68 0.15
N MET A 486 -9.35 -15.58 -0.11
CA MET A 486 -9.96 -14.41 -0.75
C MET A 486 -10.45 -14.76 -2.16
N ILE A 487 -9.66 -15.50 -2.93
CA ILE A 487 -10.06 -16.01 -4.25
C ILE A 487 -11.28 -16.93 -4.12
N ALA A 488 -11.23 -17.89 -3.18
CA ALA A 488 -12.33 -18.80 -2.90
C ALA A 488 -13.60 -18.04 -2.49
N SER A 489 -13.48 -16.96 -1.73
CA SER A 489 -14.60 -16.12 -1.29
C SER A 489 -15.36 -15.46 -2.44
N VAL A 490 -14.68 -15.15 -3.55
CA VAL A 490 -15.31 -14.59 -4.76
C VAL A 490 -15.94 -15.67 -5.63
N LEU A 491 -15.24 -16.78 -5.84
CA LEU A 491 -15.63 -17.82 -6.80
C LEU A 491 -16.45 -18.96 -6.19
N GLY A 492 -16.64 -18.96 -4.85
CA GLY A 492 -17.41 -20.00 -4.16
C GLY A 492 -16.68 -21.35 -4.09
N HIS A 493 -15.34 -21.37 -4.11
CA HIS A 493 -14.61 -22.63 -3.98
C HIS A 493 -14.85 -23.28 -2.62
N ARG A 494 -14.85 -24.61 -2.58
CA ARG A 494 -14.79 -25.40 -1.35
C ARG A 494 -13.32 -25.52 -0.97
N LEU A 495 -12.91 -24.80 0.06
CA LEU A 495 -11.52 -24.67 0.49
C LEU A 495 -11.29 -25.46 1.76
N GLU A 496 -10.38 -26.41 1.71
CA GLU A 496 -9.81 -27.05 2.88
C GLU A 496 -8.36 -26.59 3.07
N VAL A 497 -8.01 -26.21 4.29
CA VAL A 497 -6.64 -25.82 4.64
C VAL A 497 -6.11 -26.73 5.74
N ILE A 498 -5.03 -27.43 5.46
CA ILE A 498 -4.28 -28.19 6.46
C ILE A 498 -3.09 -27.35 6.88
N TRP A 499 -3.15 -26.85 8.11
CA TRP A 499 -2.05 -26.13 8.74
C TRP A 499 -1.00 -27.11 9.23
N CYS A 500 0.22 -26.93 8.77
CA CYS A 500 1.37 -27.77 9.04
C CYS A 500 2.32 -27.04 10.00
N ASP A 501 3.00 -27.80 10.85
CA ASP A 501 3.93 -27.26 11.83
C ASP A 501 5.13 -26.61 11.15
N ALA A 502 5.35 -25.34 11.48
CA ALA A 502 6.44 -24.54 10.94
C ALA A 502 7.74 -24.71 11.73
N ASP A 503 8.88 -24.68 11.03
CA ASP A 503 10.21 -24.68 11.68
C ASP A 503 10.39 -23.44 12.59
N GLU A 504 9.77 -22.33 12.25
CA GLU A 504 9.76 -21.09 13.03
C GLU A 504 8.32 -20.53 13.09
N LYS A 505 7.79 -20.33 14.31
CA LYS A 505 6.46 -19.77 14.51
C LYS A 505 6.48 -18.25 14.46
N GLN A 506 5.35 -17.66 14.00
CA GLN A 506 5.17 -16.22 14.09
C GLN A 506 5.22 -15.75 15.55
N PRO A 507 5.85 -14.60 15.83
CA PRO A 507 5.87 -14.04 17.18
C PRO A 507 4.46 -13.71 17.66
N ALA A 508 4.24 -13.77 18.98
CA ALA A 508 2.94 -13.42 19.58
C ALA A 508 2.53 -11.97 19.30
N VAL A 509 3.50 -11.07 19.13
CA VAL A 509 3.29 -9.65 18.79
C VAL A 509 4.16 -9.28 17.60
N GLY A 510 3.55 -8.68 16.57
CA GLY A 510 4.23 -8.27 15.36
C GLY A 510 4.22 -9.34 14.27
N TRP A 511 5.16 -9.23 13.30
CA TRP A 511 5.29 -10.12 12.16
C TRP A 511 6.77 -10.36 11.86
N SER A 512 7.12 -11.62 11.61
CA SER A 512 8.47 -12.08 11.26
C SER A 512 8.54 -12.55 9.81
N GLY A 513 9.46 -11.99 9.03
CA GLY A 513 9.72 -12.42 7.65
C GLY A 513 10.43 -13.78 7.58
N SER A 514 11.26 -14.13 8.57
CA SER A 514 11.88 -15.46 8.67
C SER A 514 10.83 -16.52 8.92
N ALA A 515 9.97 -16.32 9.93
CA ALA A 515 8.86 -17.22 10.22
C ALA A 515 7.89 -17.37 9.03
N PHE A 516 7.56 -16.28 8.34
CA PHE A 516 6.72 -16.32 7.12
C PHE A 516 7.34 -17.17 6.01
N SER A 517 8.67 -17.25 5.96
CA SER A 517 9.44 -17.97 4.94
C SER A 517 9.96 -19.34 5.42
N ALA A 518 9.69 -19.70 6.69
CA ALA A 518 10.16 -20.94 7.30
C ALA A 518 9.62 -22.18 6.60
N GLY A 519 10.40 -23.25 6.60
CA GLY A 519 9.98 -24.57 6.15
C GLY A 519 8.90 -25.16 7.07
N PHE A 520 8.35 -26.29 6.66
CA PHE A 520 7.33 -27.00 7.41
C PHE A 520 7.28 -28.49 7.03
N THR A 521 6.64 -29.27 7.86
CA THR A 521 6.40 -30.71 7.62
C THR A 521 4.89 -30.99 7.67
N VAL A 522 4.38 -31.79 6.74
CA VAL A 522 3.02 -32.31 6.81
C VAL A 522 3.00 -33.48 7.78
N ASP A 523 2.32 -33.33 8.92
CA ASP A 523 2.21 -34.40 9.91
C ASP A 523 1.19 -35.44 9.45
N LEU A 524 1.68 -36.48 8.75
CA LEU A 524 0.85 -37.56 8.23
C LEU A 524 0.28 -38.46 9.35
N ALA A 525 0.84 -38.42 10.56
CA ALA A 525 0.27 -39.14 11.70
C ALA A 525 -0.95 -38.42 12.25
N ARG A 526 -0.93 -37.11 12.31
CA ARG A 526 -2.04 -36.25 12.77
C ARG A 526 -3.10 -36.02 11.69
N ASP A 527 -2.66 -35.63 10.50
CA ASP A 527 -3.54 -35.12 9.45
C ASP A 527 -3.71 -36.09 8.26
N GLY A 528 -2.99 -37.22 8.25
CA GLY A 528 -2.98 -38.15 7.11
C GLY A 528 -4.35 -38.73 6.76
N ASP A 529 -5.18 -39.08 7.75
CA ASP A 529 -6.53 -39.58 7.50
C ASP A 529 -7.46 -38.49 6.93
N ARG A 530 -7.28 -37.25 7.35
CA ARG A 530 -8.00 -36.09 6.80
C ARG A 530 -7.59 -35.85 5.33
N LEU A 531 -6.28 -35.87 5.09
CA LEU A 531 -5.72 -35.72 3.74
C LEU A 531 -6.23 -36.83 2.79
N ARG A 532 -6.20 -38.11 3.21
CA ARG A 532 -6.70 -39.23 2.40
C ARG A 532 -8.18 -39.09 2.10
N ARG A 533 -9.02 -38.80 3.11
CA ARG A 533 -10.46 -38.58 2.88
C ARG A 533 -10.69 -37.49 1.85
N TRP A 534 -9.99 -36.36 1.97
CA TRP A 534 -10.13 -35.29 0.99
C TRP A 534 -9.69 -35.76 -0.42
N LEU A 535 -8.56 -36.46 -0.55
CA LEU A 535 -8.08 -36.98 -1.83
C LEU A 535 -9.07 -37.99 -2.45
N ASP A 536 -9.74 -38.80 -1.64
CA ASP A 536 -10.77 -39.74 -2.08
C ASP A 536 -12.08 -39.06 -2.51
N GLY A 537 -12.32 -37.83 -2.11
CA GLY A 537 -13.51 -37.10 -2.48
C GLY A 537 -14.63 -37.08 -1.44
N TYR A 538 -14.29 -37.37 -0.18
CA TYR A 538 -15.22 -37.38 0.95
C TYR A 538 -15.11 -36.14 1.83
#